data_5db58fb46c5403a87f24196ea971be05
#
_entry.id   5db58fb46c5403a87f24196ea971be05
#
_cell.length_a   1.000
_cell.length_b   1.000
_cell.length_c   1.000
_cell.angle_alpha   90.00
_cell.angle_beta   90.00
_cell.angle_gamma   90.00
#
_symmetry.space_group_name_H-M   'P 1'
#
loop_
_entity.id
_entity.type
_entity.pdbx_description
1 polymer ?
#
loop_
_entity_poly.entity_id
_entity_poly.type
_entity_poly.pdbx_seq_one_letter_code
_entity_poly.pdbx_strand_id
1 'polypeptide(L)'
;MGYRKQRLTALFCAAAVIMLGGCGDDLTQQVYIPGREDLAQPIGGYHSGIQSGQTQESSTASPQTGTASGEADVTVSGISESSTALASDRYTITISAAGDVTLGTHQEQDYGSSFRQAYDQAEDEGYFFENVRDIFDADDMTIVNLEGPLTISEQMREGQTYCIKGDPAYAHLLTLGSIEAVSFANNHRLDYGEQGSRDTVAALEQEGIVYAYDKNVGVYEIPDSAAAHGGERNLKIGIISVNEVEWGAQVEKLIQNNIETLREQNVDLILACCHWGIEKDTYPENYQQVLGRKCIDWGVDLVIGHHPHVLQGIEEYKGRYIIYSLANFCFGANRNPADKDTMIFQQTFTFENGQKVEDRNARIIPCMVSSVSTRNDFKPTPAAGEDKKRILQRMNEYSRDFGVEFDENGGILVN
;
A
#
# COMPACT_ATOMS: atom_id res chain seq x y z
N MET A 1 -16.19 -0.31 23.47
CA MET A 1 -16.25 -1.74 23.75
C MET A 1 -15.57 -2.40 22.58
N GLY A 2 -14.31 -2.79 22.74
CA GLY A 2 -13.50 -3.31 21.66
C GLY A 2 -13.95 -4.71 21.23
N TYR A 3 -14.30 -4.84 19.99
CA TYR A 3 -14.47 -6.14 19.36
C TYR A 3 -13.07 -6.74 19.09
N ARG A 4 -12.74 -7.82 19.76
CA ARG A 4 -11.54 -8.62 19.45
C ARG A 4 -11.75 -9.24 18.07
N LYS A 5 -10.82 -8.99 17.13
CA LYS A 5 -10.68 -9.79 15.90
C LYS A 5 -10.68 -11.27 16.31
N GLN A 6 -11.72 -12.02 15.97
CA GLN A 6 -11.71 -13.46 16.19
C GLN A 6 -10.86 -14.08 15.08
N ARG A 7 -9.71 -14.60 15.45
CA ARG A 7 -8.86 -15.38 14.55
C ARG A 7 -9.62 -16.64 14.13
N LEU A 8 -10.13 -16.66 12.90
CA LEU A 8 -10.57 -17.90 12.27
C LEU A 8 -9.33 -18.52 11.60
N THR A 9 -8.99 -19.70 12.09
CA THR A 9 -8.01 -20.58 11.41
C THR A 9 -8.64 -20.96 10.07
N ALA A 10 -8.09 -20.42 8.97
CA ALA A 10 -8.53 -20.74 7.62
C ALA A 10 -8.22 -22.21 7.33
N LEU A 11 -9.27 -22.99 7.09
CA LEU A 11 -9.13 -24.36 6.62
C LEU A 11 -8.83 -24.29 5.11
N PHE A 12 -7.59 -24.54 4.74
CA PHE A 12 -7.16 -24.59 3.35
C PHE A 12 -7.76 -25.82 2.65
N CYS A 13 -8.59 -25.61 1.63
CA CYS A 13 -8.81 -26.58 0.58
C CYS A 13 -7.76 -26.36 -0.52
N ALA A 14 -6.68 -27.14 -0.46
CA ALA A 14 -5.70 -27.19 -1.53
C ALA A 14 -6.31 -27.87 -2.76
N ALA A 15 -6.62 -27.10 -3.79
CA ALA A 15 -6.89 -27.65 -5.13
C ALA A 15 -5.55 -27.85 -5.85
N ALA A 16 -5.07 -29.08 -5.86
CA ALA A 16 -3.91 -29.47 -6.63
C ALA A 16 -4.24 -29.42 -8.13
N VAL A 17 -3.72 -28.44 -8.85
CA VAL A 17 -3.68 -28.47 -10.32
C VAL A 17 -2.38 -29.15 -10.73
N ILE A 18 -2.48 -30.37 -11.20
CA ILE A 18 -1.39 -31.11 -11.85
C ILE A 18 -1.22 -30.54 -13.26
N MET A 19 -0.15 -29.80 -13.49
CA MET A 19 0.30 -29.45 -14.83
C MET A 19 1.43 -30.38 -15.23
N LEU A 20 1.14 -31.20 -16.22
CA LEU A 20 2.11 -32.08 -16.91
C LEU A 20 2.97 -31.26 -17.88
N GLY A 21 4.24 -31.44 -17.74
CA GLY A 21 5.37 -31.42 -18.61
C GLY A 21 5.41 -30.62 -19.90
N GLY A 22 6.44 -29.80 -20.03
CA GLY A 22 7.00 -29.32 -21.31
C GLY A 22 8.43 -28.88 -21.08
N CYS A 23 9.36 -29.62 -21.63
CA CYS A 23 10.79 -29.36 -21.67
C CYS A 23 11.15 -28.09 -22.42
N GLY A 24 12.22 -27.42 -21.95
CA GLY A 24 13.19 -26.68 -22.76
C GLY A 24 13.04 -25.17 -22.74
N ASP A 25 13.92 -24.48 -22.08
CA ASP A 25 15.03 -23.73 -22.63
C ASP A 25 15.66 -22.87 -21.55
N ASP A 26 16.93 -23.11 -21.40
CA ASP A 26 17.88 -22.39 -20.59
C ASP A 26 18.03 -20.96 -21.14
N LEU A 27 17.51 -19.94 -20.43
CA LEU A 27 17.73 -18.53 -20.72
C LEU A 27 18.42 -17.85 -19.55
N THR A 28 19.66 -18.26 -19.27
CA THR A 28 20.65 -17.42 -18.61
C THR A 28 21.18 -16.39 -19.63
N GLN A 29 20.40 -15.39 -19.97
CA GLN A 29 20.92 -14.18 -20.59
C GLN A 29 21.15 -13.15 -19.49
N GLN A 30 22.42 -12.83 -19.26
CA GLN A 30 22.79 -11.60 -18.57
C GLN A 30 22.16 -10.43 -19.32
N VAL A 31 21.14 -9.82 -18.72
CA VAL A 31 20.49 -8.62 -19.28
C VAL A 31 21.42 -7.44 -18.94
N TYR A 32 22.10 -6.94 -19.95
CA TYR A 32 22.75 -5.63 -19.93
C TYR A 32 21.63 -4.60 -19.76
N ILE A 33 21.62 -3.90 -18.63
CA ILE A 33 20.72 -2.77 -18.38
C ILE A 33 21.34 -1.55 -19.05
N PRO A 34 20.73 -0.98 -20.13
CA PRO A 34 21.18 0.30 -20.67
C PRO A 34 21.04 1.35 -19.57
N GLY A 35 22.09 2.16 -19.41
CA GLY A 35 22.10 3.23 -18.41
C GLY A 35 20.89 4.15 -18.55
N ARG A 36 20.45 4.71 -17.43
CA ARG A 36 19.30 5.62 -17.28
C ARG A 36 19.38 6.92 -18.11
N GLU A 37 20.37 7.08 -18.96
CA GLU A 37 20.63 8.29 -19.75
C GLU A 37 19.57 8.58 -20.83
N ASP A 38 18.77 7.59 -21.23
CA ASP A 38 17.79 7.74 -22.30
C ASP A 38 16.44 8.34 -21.83
N LEU A 39 16.24 8.52 -20.53
CA LEU A 39 15.01 9.10 -19.96
C LEU A 39 15.09 10.59 -19.64
N ALA A 40 16.24 11.23 -19.85
CA ALA A 40 16.46 12.65 -19.60
C ALA A 40 16.23 13.53 -20.84
N GLN A 41 15.12 13.37 -21.55
CA GLN A 41 14.68 14.35 -22.56
C GLN A 41 13.55 15.20 -21.95
N PRO A 42 13.73 16.53 -21.83
CA PRO A 42 12.68 17.40 -21.34
C PRO A 42 11.55 17.45 -22.37
N ILE A 43 10.35 17.10 -21.97
CA ILE A 43 9.15 17.29 -22.78
C ILE A 43 8.93 18.80 -22.88
N GLY A 44 9.12 19.34 -24.10
CA GLY A 44 8.98 20.73 -24.42
C GLY A 44 7.65 21.32 -23.97
N GLY A 45 7.72 22.53 -23.40
CA GLY A 45 6.58 23.25 -22.85
C GLY A 45 5.48 23.45 -23.86
N TYR A 46 4.27 23.18 -23.42
CA TYR A 46 3.07 23.62 -24.12
C TYR A 46 2.87 25.12 -23.88
N HIS A 47 3.15 25.93 -24.91
CA HIS A 47 2.74 27.31 -24.97
C HIS A 47 1.22 27.38 -25.15
N SER A 48 0.56 27.99 -24.18
CA SER A 48 -0.83 28.42 -24.25
C SER A 48 -0.96 29.52 -25.34
N GLY A 49 -1.55 29.19 -26.48
CA GLY A 49 -1.99 30.13 -27.48
C GLY A 49 -3.47 30.42 -27.30
N ILE A 50 -3.78 31.56 -26.67
CA ILE A 50 -5.12 32.13 -26.67
C ILE A 50 -5.31 32.81 -28.06
N GLN A 51 -6.25 32.35 -28.84
CA GLN A 51 -6.85 33.16 -29.93
C GLN A 51 -8.34 33.33 -29.71
N SER A 52 -8.68 34.59 -29.46
CA SER A 52 -10.00 35.15 -29.45
C SER A 52 -10.59 35.15 -30.86
N GLY A 53 -11.84 34.68 -31.01
CA GLY A 53 -12.64 34.81 -32.20
C GLY A 53 -14.08 35.01 -31.82
N GLN A 54 -14.58 36.19 -32.14
CA GLN A 54 -15.89 36.75 -31.82
C GLN A 54 -17.01 36.19 -32.70
N THR A 55 -18.22 36.21 -32.08
CA THR A 55 -19.55 36.56 -32.59
C THR A 55 -20.28 35.67 -33.60
N GLN A 56 -21.44 35.20 -33.24
CA GLN A 56 -22.70 35.81 -33.74
C GLN A 56 -23.93 35.24 -33.02
N GLU A 57 -24.79 36.21 -32.61
CA GLU A 57 -26.13 36.02 -32.11
C GLU A 57 -27.10 35.56 -33.21
N SER A 58 -28.15 34.81 -32.87
CA SER A 58 -29.50 35.04 -33.38
C SER A 58 -30.53 34.38 -32.47
N SER A 59 -31.29 35.18 -31.93
CA SER A 59 -32.61 35.40 -31.44
C SER A 59 -33.73 34.59 -32.12
N THR A 60 -34.73 34.31 -31.31
CA THR A 60 -36.20 34.42 -31.43
C THR A 60 -36.89 33.13 -31.02
N ALA A 61 -37.94 33.01 -30.31
CA ALA A 61 -38.97 33.81 -29.72
C ALA A 61 -39.96 32.84 -29.05
N SER A 62 -40.46 33.20 -27.90
CA SER A 62 -41.66 32.58 -27.33
C SER A 62 -42.91 33.05 -28.08
N PRO A 63 -44.03 32.36 -28.00
CA PRO A 63 -45.13 33.01 -27.36
C PRO A 63 -45.99 32.14 -26.40
N GLN A 64 -46.67 32.91 -25.64
CA GLN A 64 -47.59 32.74 -24.53
C GLN A 64 -48.93 32.03 -24.85
N THR A 65 -49.49 31.59 -23.70
CA THR A 65 -50.88 31.69 -23.21
C THR A 65 -51.93 30.67 -23.63
N GLY A 66 -52.60 30.17 -22.56
CA GLY A 66 -53.91 29.51 -22.68
C GLY A 66 -54.40 29.00 -21.32
N THR A 67 -55.12 29.84 -20.61
CA THR A 67 -55.90 29.54 -19.39
C THR A 67 -57.15 28.72 -19.74
N ALA A 68 -57.49 27.71 -18.90
CA ALA A 68 -58.88 27.39 -18.61
C ALA A 68 -58.99 26.52 -17.35
N SER A 69 -59.82 26.98 -16.46
CA SER A 69 -60.33 26.45 -15.20
C SER A 69 -61.20 25.22 -15.37
N GLY A 70 -61.17 24.33 -14.35
CA GLY A 70 -62.14 23.26 -14.21
C GLY A 70 -61.92 22.52 -12.85
N GLU A 71 -62.64 22.93 -11.83
CA GLU A 71 -62.77 22.21 -10.55
C GLU A 71 -63.50 20.90 -10.78
N ALA A 72 -62.95 19.85 -10.20
CA ALA A 72 -63.70 18.66 -9.78
C ALA A 72 -63.05 18.03 -8.56
N ASP A 73 -63.74 18.19 -7.48
CA ASP A 73 -63.51 17.60 -6.18
C ASP A 73 -63.71 16.09 -6.26
N VAL A 74 -62.65 15.29 -5.96
CA VAL A 74 -62.78 13.86 -5.67
C VAL A 74 -61.89 13.56 -4.49
N THR A 75 -62.51 13.46 -3.34
CA THR A 75 -61.95 12.85 -2.12
C THR A 75 -61.62 11.38 -2.38
N VAL A 76 -60.34 11.04 -2.42
CA VAL A 76 -59.86 9.67 -2.31
C VAL A 76 -59.01 9.55 -1.05
N SER A 77 -59.50 8.72 -0.17
CA SER A 77 -58.95 8.28 1.11
C SER A 77 -57.47 7.85 0.96
N GLY A 78 -56.70 8.27 1.93
CA GLY A 78 -55.28 8.01 2.01
C GLY A 78 -54.89 6.52 1.95
N ILE A 79 -53.99 6.25 1.02
CA ILE A 79 -53.03 5.19 1.14
C ILE A 79 -51.71 5.88 1.52
N SER A 80 -51.39 5.80 2.79
CA SER A 80 -50.05 6.13 3.27
C SER A 80 -49.08 5.10 2.66
N GLU A 81 -48.50 5.41 1.54
CA GLU A 81 -47.29 4.75 1.14
C GLU A 81 -46.19 5.14 2.12
N SER A 82 -46.04 4.32 3.14
CA SER A 82 -44.80 4.28 3.92
C SER A 82 -43.69 3.90 2.93
N SER A 83 -43.05 4.89 2.32
CA SER A 83 -41.73 4.68 1.71
C SER A 83 -40.78 4.39 2.88
N THR A 84 -40.67 3.12 3.26
CA THR A 84 -39.47 2.63 3.92
C THR A 84 -38.35 2.87 2.92
N ALA A 85 -37.68 4.02 2.99
CA ALA A 85 -36.36 4.18 2.41
C ALA A 85 -35.56 3.02 3.00
N LEU A 86 -35.21 2.04 2.17
CA LEU A 86 -34.24 1.03 2.54
C LEU A 86 -33.01 1.81 2.97
N ALA A 87 -32.60 1.68 4.22
CA ALA A 87 -31.36 2.25 4.69
C ALA A 87 -30.28 1.76 3.71
N SER A 88 -29.54 2.68 3.10
CA SER A 88 -28.43 2.30 2.22
C SER A 88 -27.47 1.50 3.10
N ASP A 89 -27.09 0.31 2.63
CA ASP A 89 -26.05 -0.50 3.25
C ASP A 89 -24.71 0.21 3.04
N ARG A 90 -24.34 1.07 3.99
CA ARG A 90 -23.11 1.89 3.94
C ARG A 90 -22.16 1.42 5.04
N TYR A 91 -20.94 1.09 4.63
CA TYR A 91 -19.89 0.66 5.51
C TYR A 91 -18.51 1.18 5.09
N THR A 92 -17.57 1.06 6.01
CA THR A 92 -16.19 1.51 5.78
C THR A 92 -15.21 0.42 6.17
N ILE A 93 -14.08 0.39 5.46
CA ILE A 93 -12.89 -0.38 5.85
C ILE A 93 -11.70 0.56 5.91
N THR A 94 -10.81 0.32 6.85
CA THR A 94 -9.57 1.08 7.02
C THR A 94 -8.39 0.18 6.69
N ILE A 95 -7.52 0.65 5.79
CA ILE A 95 -6.27 0.00 5.42
C ILE A 95 -5.12 0.84 5.92
N SER A 96 -4.19 0.21 6.65
CA SER A 96 -2.91 0.80 7.04
C SER A 96 -1.79 0.31 6.14
N ALA A 97 -0.90 1.22 5.74
CA ALA A 97 0.35 0.91 5.07
C ALA A 97 1.51 1.47 5.89
N ALA A 98 2.54 0.65 6.13
CA ALA A 98 3.76 1.08 6.78
C ALA A 98 4.99 0.76 5.92
N GLY A 99 6.15 1.31 6.29
CA GLY A 99 7.36 1.29 5.49
C GLY A 99 8.10 -0.04 5.46
N ASP A 100 9.41 0.03 5.22
CA ASP A 100 10.25 -1.13 5.01
C ASP A 100 10.48 -1.88 6.34
N VAL A 101 10.09 -3.14 6.36
CA VAL A 101 10.23 -4.08 7.46
C VAL A 101 11.28 -5.12 7.09
N THR A 102 12.43 -5.06 7.77
CA THR A 102 13.50 -6.04 7.65
C THR A 102 13.61 -6.81 8.96
N LEU A 103 13.04 -8.00 9.02
CA LEU A 103 13.12 -8.89 10.16
C LEU A 103 14.41 -9.74 10.07
N GLY A 104 15.55 -9.06 10.16
CA GLY A 104 16.82 -9.71 9.94
C GLY A 104 18.00 -8.77 9.99
N THR A 105 19.14 -9.24 9.53
CA THR A 105 20.44 -8.54 9.55
C THR A 105 21.19 -8.82 8.26
N HIS A 106 22.08 -7.93 7.83
CA HIS A 106 23.00 -8.26 6.76
C HIS A 106 24.20 -9.07 7.32
N GLN A 107 24.82 -9.85 6.44
CA GLN A 107 25.84 -10.85 6.81
C GLN A 107 27.07 -10.29 7.52
N GLU A 108 27.42 -9.01 7.31
CA GLU A 108 28.58 -8.38 7.93
C GLU A 108 28.28 -7.71 9.26
N GLN A 109 27.02 -7.73 9.71
CA GLN A 109 26.62 -7.07 10.94
C GLN A 109 26.96 -7.98 12.14
N ASP A 110 27.76 -7.45 13.07
CA ASP A 110 28.03 -8.11 14.33
C ASP A 110 26.74 -8.44 15.08
N TYR A 111 26.74 -9.52 15.83
CA TYR A 111 25.62 -9.92 16.70
C TYR A 111 25.20 -8.79 17.65
N GLY A 112 26.18 -8.06 18.19
CA GLY A 112 25.93 -6.91 19.05
C GLY A 112 25.18 -5.80 18.32
N SER A 113 24.05 -5.35 18.88
CA SER A 113 23.16 -4.35 18.30
C SER A 113 22.48 -4.77 16.99
N SER A 114 22.37 -6.07 16.72
CA SER A 114 21.65 -6.63 15.59
C SER A 114 20.17 -6.87 15.92
N PHE A 115 19.34 -7.04 14.89
CA PHE A 115 17.95 -7.47 15.04
C PHE A 115 17.89 -8.82 15.79
N ARG A 116 18.77 -9.77 15.45
CA ARG A 116 18.85 -11.06 16.12
C ARG A 116 19.13 -10.92 17.61
N GLN A 117 20.07 -10.04 18.01
CA GLN A 117 20.31 -9.79 19.43
C GLN A 117 19.06 -9.23 20.13
N ALA A 118 18.36 -8.30 19.49
CA ALA A 118 17.13 -7.74 20.06
C ALA A 118 16.07 -8.84 20.24
N TYR A 119 15.92 -9.73 19.26
CA TYR A 119 15.00 -10.86 19.33
C TYR A 119 15.37 -11.83 20.47
N ASP A 120 16.64 -12.24 20.55
CA ASP A 120 17.12 -13.18 21.58
C ASP A 120 17.01 -12.60 23.01
N GLN A 121 16.98 -11.27 23.15
CA GLN A 121 16.89 -10.56 24.44
C GLN A 121 15.48 -10.04 24.76
N ALA A 122 14.56 -10.07 23.82
CA ALA A 122 13.19 -9.66 24.06
C ALA A 122 12.51 -10.60 25.06
N GLU A 123 11.88 -10.04 26.10
CA GLU A 123 11.12 -10.82 27.08
C GLU A 123 9.78 -11.32 26.47
N ASP A 124 9.29 -10.62 25.45
CA ASP A 124 8.06 -10.91 24.74
C ASP A 124 8.31 -10.73 23.23
N GLU A 125 7.92 -11.71 22.42
CA GLU A 125 8.06 -11.65 20.96
C GLU A 125 7.22 -10.53 20.35
N GLY A 126 6.15 -10.05 21.01
CA GLY A 126 5.37 -8.86 20.61
C GLY A 126 6.16 -7.54 20.67
N TYR A 127 7.37 -7.54 21.26
CA TYR A 127 8.23 -6.37 21.45
C TYR A 127 8.34 -5.47 20.21
N PHE A 128 8.54 -6.04 19.02
CA PHE A 128 8.88 -5.28 17.81
C PHE A 128 7.77 -4.39 17.30
N PHE A 129 6.51 -4.75 17.51
CA PHE A 129 5.35 -3.97 17.05
C PHE A 129 4.47 -3.48 18.20
N GLU A 130 4.90 -3.65 19.46
CA GLU A 130 4.12 -3.32 20.65
C GLU A 130 3.54 -1.88 20.62
N ASN A 131 4.35 -0.90 20.21
CA ASN A 131 3.95 0.51 20.25
C ASN A 131 3.00 0.94 19.11
N VAL A 132 2.85 0.10 18.08
CA VAL A 132 1.98 0.36 16.92
C VAL A 132 0.84 -0.66 16.81
N ARG A 133 0.88 -1.72 17.59
CA ARG A 133 -0.09 -2.82 17.53
C ARG A 133 -1.53 -2.35 17.70
N ASP A 134 -1.81 -1.48 18.65
CA ASP A 134 -3.18 -0.98 18.88
C ASP A 134 -3.73 -0.23 17.64
N ILE A 135 -2.84 0.38 16.83
CA ILE A 135 -3.21 1.07 15.59
C ILE A 135 -3.60 0.03 14.53
N PHE A 136 -2.81 -1.04 14.40
CA PHE A 136 -3.03 -2.11 13.44
C PHE A 136 -4.18 -3.05 13.86
N ASP A 137 -4.36 -3.29 15.17
CA ASP A 137 -5.53 -4.03 15.69
C ASP A 137 -6.87 -3.29 15.45
N ALA A 138 -6.82 -1.98 15.23
CA ALA A 138 -8.00 -1.15 15.03
C ALA A 138 -8.40 -0.95 13.56
N ASP A 139 -7.57 -1.35 12.61
CA ASP A 139 -7.87 -1.34 11.19
C ASP A 139 -8.43 -2.68 10.70
N ASP A 140 -8.73 -2.78 9.40
CA ASP A 140 -9.23 -4.01 8.77
C ASP A 140 -8.12 -4.78 8.06
N MET A 141 -7.04 -4.10 7.67
CA MET A 141 -5.85 -4.71 7.07
C MET A 141 -4.64 -3.78 7.19
N THR A 142 -3.52 -4.32 7.66
CA THR A 142 -2.21 -3.67 7.59
C THR A 142 -1.31 -4.35 6.56
N ILE A 143 -0.65 -3.55 5.71
CA ILE A 143 0.33 -4.00 4.74
C ILE A 143 1.69 -3.30 4.95
N VAL A 144 2.79 -4.07 4.83
CA VAL A 144 4.17 -3.57 4.92
C VAL A 144 5.03 -4.13 3.77
N ASN A 145 6.19 -3.53 3.51
CA ASN A 145 7.20 -4.16 2.65
C ASN A 145 8.10 -5.06 3.49
N LEU A 146 8.07 -6.38 3.25
CA LEU A 146 9.01 -7.33 3.87
C LEU A 146 10.30 -7.34 3.05
N GLU A 147 11.29 -6.59 3.50
CA GLU A 147 12.55 -6.38 2.79
C GLU A 147 13.62 -7.36 3.27
N GLY A 148 13.89 -8.33 2.43
CA GLY A 148 14.80 -9.44 2.68
C GLY A 148 14.09 -10.77 2.98
N PRO A 149 14.75 -11.90 2.67
CA PRO A 149 14.18 -13.22 2.88
C PRO A 149 14.26 -13.67 4.34
N LEU A 150 13.32 -14.52 4.71
CA LEU A 150 13.30 -15.30 5.95
C LEU A 150 13.76 -16.73 5.64
N THR A 151 15.03 -17.06 5.91
CA THR A 151 15.64 -18.34 5.50
C THR A 151 16.82 -18.74 6.36
N ILE A 152 17.02 -20.03 6.47
CA ILE A 152 18.25 -20.62 7.04
C ILE A 152 19.32 -20.89 5.97
N SER A 153 19.04 -20.66 4.68
CA SER A 153 20.01 -20.84 3.60
C SER A 153 21.28 -20.02 3.84
N GLU A 154 22.43 -20.60 3.48
CA GLU A 154 23.73 -19.94 3.52
C GLU A 154 24.21 -19.53 2.12
N GLN A 155 23.41 -19.82 1.09
CA GLN A 155 23.76 -19.50 -0.30
C GLN A 155 23.39 -18.06 -0.63
N MET A 156 24.33 -17.15 -0.41
CA MET A 156 24.18 -15.73 -0.74
C MET A 156 24.23 -15.49 -2.25
N ARG A 157 23.51 -14.48 -2.70
CA ARG A 157 23.60 -13.94 -4.06
C ARG A 157 24.97 -13.32 -4.31
N GLU A 158 25.64 -13.74 -5.37
CA GLU A 158 26.94 -13.21 -5.75
C GLU A 158 26.84 -11.75 -6.20
N GLY A 159 27.86 -10.95 -5.88
CA GLY A 159 28.00 -9.56 -6.34
C GLY A 159 27.17 -8.54 -5.56
N GLN A 160 26.45 -8.93 -4.53
CA GLN A 160 25.75 -8.00 -3.63
C GLN A 160 26.67 -7.53 -2.50
N THR A 161 26.63 -6.22 -2.23
CA THR A 161 27.38 -5.62 -1.11
C THR A 161 26.77 -6.02 0.23
N TYR A 162 25.44 -6.03 0.28
CA TYR A 162 24.67 -6.39 1.48
C TYR A 162 23.66 -7.47 1.13
N CYS A 163 23.76 -8.62 1.77
CA CYS A 163 22.73 -9.67 1.73
C CYS A 163 22.05 -9.73 3.10
N ILE A 164 20.76 -9.57 3.10
CA ILE A 164 19.94 -9.53 4.32
C ILE A 164 19.20 -10.84 4.47
N LYS A 165 19.15 -11.41 5.69
CA LYS A 165 18.23 -12.49 6.01
C LYS A 165 17.78 -12.46 7.45
N GLY A 166 16.61 -13.02 7.70
CA GLY A 166 16.09 -13.37 9.01
C GLY A 166 15.81 -14.85 9.14
N ASP A 167 15.54 -15.31 10.36
CA ASP A 167 15.06 -16.65 10.61
C ASP A 167 13.61 -16.79 10.13
N PRO A 168 13.19 -17.92 9.52
CA PRO A 168 11.79 -18.17 9.15
C PRO A 168 10.79 -17.97 10.30
N ALA A 169 11.20 -18.27 11.54
CA ALA A 169 10.36 -18.04 12.72
C ALA A 169 9.97 -16.57 12.94
N TYR A 170 10.71 -15.62 12.36
CA TYR A 170 10.38 -14.19 12.49
C TYR A 170 9.12 -13.78 11.73
N ALA A 171 8.61 -14.61 10.81
CA ALA A 171 7.30 -14.37 10.21
C ALA A 171 6.18 -14.25 11.25
N HIS A 172 6.30 -14.96 12.39
CA HIS A 172 5.37 -14.88 13.51
C HIS A 172 5.27 -13.47 14.12
N LEU A 173 6.33 -12.66 14.04
CA LEU A 173 6.33 -11.28 14.53
C LEU A 173 5.30 -10.41 13.78
N LEU A 174 5.07 -10.68 12.48
CA LEU A 174 4.05 -9.97 11.69
C LEU A 174 2.65 -10.25 12.25
N THR A 175 2.37 -11.52 12.54
CA THR A 175 1.10 -11.95 13.15
C THR A 175 0.90 -11.31 14.53
N LEU A 176 1.95 -11.27 15.36
CA LEU A 176 1.91 -10.61 16.67
C LEU A 176 1.72 -9.09 16.54
N GLY A 177 2.20 -8.50 15.45
CA GLY A 177 2.04 -7.09 15.13
C GLY A 177 0.70 -6.72 14.51
N SER A 178 -0.22 -7.67 14.27
CA SER A 178 -1.48 -7.46 13.53
C SER A 178 -1.25 -6.97 12.10
N ILE A 179 -0.28 -7.58 11.41
CA ILE A 179 0.04 -7.32 10.01
C ILE A 179 -0.47 -8.50 9.20
N GLU A 180 -1.40 -8.25 8.29
CA GLU A 180 -2.10 -9.26 7.50
C GLU A 180 -1.46 -9.52 6.15
N ALA A 181 -0.73 -8.53 5.60
CA ALA A 181 -0.20 -8.62 4.25
C ALA A 181 1.21 -8.04 4.12
N VAL A 182 1.97 -8.59 3.18
CA VAL A 182 3.29 -8.07 2.84
C VAL A 182 3.48 -7.90 1.33
N SER A 183 4.11 -6.80 0.95
CA SER A 183 4.79 -6.62 -0.33
C SER A 183 6.16 -7.31 -0.22
N PHE A 184 6.48 -8.22 -1.15
CA PHE A 184 7.73 -8.98 -1.10
C PHE A 184 8.57 -8.85 -2.38
N ALA A 185 8.16 -8.03 -3.36
CA ALA A 185 8.97 -7.69 -4.51
C ALA A 185 9.89 -6.50 -4.18
N ASN A 186 11.12 -6.79 -3.82
CA ASN A 186 12.17 -5.82 -3.53
C ASN A 186 13.55 -6.34 -3.96
N ASN A 187 14.56 -5.49 -3.98
CA ASN A 187 15.93 -5.81 -4.40
C ASN A 187 16.63 -6.82 -3.48
N HIS A 188 16.11 -7.05 -2.25
CA HIS A 188 16.64 -7.99 -1.28
C HIS A 188 15.93 -9.35 -1.24
N ARG A 189 14.79 -9.51 -1.95
CA ARG A 189 14.03 -10.77 -1.99
C ARG A 189 14.88 -11.98 -2.34
N LEU A 190 15.83 -11.81 -3.24
CA LEU A 190 16.69 -12.89 -3.74
C LEU A 190 18.11 -12.87 -3.17
N ASP A 191 18.37 -12.21 -2.06
CA ASP A 191 19.68 -12.17 -1.42
C ASP A 191 20.25 -13.56 -1.08
N TYR A 192 19.36 -14.51 -0.86
CA TYR A 192 19.70 -15.93 -0.67
C TYR A 192 19.05 -16.81 -1.75
N GLY A 193 19.00 -16.28 -2.96
CA GLY A 193 18.49 -16.94 -4.17
C GLY A 193 17.02 -17.37 -4.05
N GLU A 194 16.60 -18.20 -4.98
CA GLU A 194 15.24 -18.74 -5.02
C GLU A 194 14.89 -19.59 -3.79
N GLN A 195 15.90 -20.19 -3.12
CA GLN A 195 15.65 -20.94 -1.90
C GLN A 195 15.21 -20.02 -0.77
N GLY A 196 15.90 -18.87 -0.58
CA GLY A 196 15.51 -17.88 0.42
C GLY A 196 14.08 -17.35 0.18
N SER A 197 13.74 -17.07 -1.08
CA SER A 197 12.40 -16.64 -1.45
C SER A 197 11.33 -17.72 -1.13
N ARG A 198 11.59 -18.99 -1.45
CA ARG A 198 10.66 -20.09 -1.14
C ARG A 198 10.49 -20.32 0.36
N ASP A 199 11.57 -20.25 1.13
CA ASP A 199 11.52 -20.39 2.60
C ASP A 199 10.66 -19.28 3.22
N THR A 200 10.81 -18.05 2.71
CA THR A 200 10.00 -16.90 3.14
C THR A 200 8.53 -17.11 2.86
N VAL A 201 8.21 -17.52 1.63
CA VAL A 201 6.82 -17.81 1.23
C VAL A 201 6.22 -18.88 2.15
N ALA A 202 6.95 -19.97 2.41
CA ALA A 202 6.46 -21.03 3.29
C ALA A 202 6.24 -20.54 4.73
N ALA A 203 7.11 -19.66 5.24
CA ALA A 203 6.94 -19.05 6.56
C ALA A 203 5.72 -18.13 6.64
N LEU A 204 5.50 -17.30 5.59
CA LEU A 204 4.33 -16.43 5.51
C LEU A 204 3.02 -17.23 5.41
N GLU A 205 3.01 -18.30 4.61
CA GLU A 205 1.86 -19.21 4.48
C GLU A 205 1.53 -19.90 5.82
N GLN A 206 2.55 -20.31 6.57
CA GLN A 206 2.36 -20.92 7.89
C GLN A 206 1.70 -19.96 8.88
N GLU A 207 2.02 -18.66 8.81
CA GLU A 207 1.44 -17.62 9.64
C GLU A 207 0.11 -17.08 9.09
N GLY A 208 -0.31 -17.48 7.90
CA GLY A 208 -1.52 -16.99 7.24
C GLY A 208 -1.41 -15.54 6.75
N ILE A 209 -0.17 -15.06 6.53
CA ILE A 209 0.11 -13.73 5.98
C ILE A 209 -0.06 -13.77 4.47
N VAL A 210 -0.85 -12.84 3.92
CA VAL A 210 -0.98 -12.65 2.48
C VAL A 210 0.28 -11.97 1.94
N TYR A 211 0.75 -12.42 0.79
CA TYR A 211 1.94 -11.86 0.15
C TYR A 211 1.74 -11.66 -1.35
N ALA A 212 2.45 -10.69 -1.91
CA ALA A 212 2.54 -10.48 -3.34
C ALA A 212 3.98 -10.21 -3.75
N TYR A 213 4.39 -10.73 -4.90
CA TYR A 213 5.67 -10.41 -5.54
C TYR A 213 5.64 -10.75 -7.03
N ASP A 214 6.17 -9.88 -7.86
CA ASP A 214 6.29 -10.04 -9.31
C ASP A 214 4.95 -10.44 -9.97
N LYS A 215 4.83 -11.68 -10.47
CA LYS A 215 3.60 -12.22 -11.09
C LYS A 215 2.62 -12.80 -10.08
N ASN A 216 3.05 -12.95 -8.82
CA ASN A 216 2.23 -13.52 -7.78
C ASN A 216 1.45 -12.40 -7.09
N VAL A 217 0.16 -12.30 -7.37
CA VAL A 217 -0.74 -11.36 -6.72
C VAL A 217 -1.24 -11.92 -5.39
N GLY A 218 -1.40 -11.04 -4.39
CA GLY A 218 -2.05 -11.38 -3.13
C GLY A 218 -3.54 -11.04 -3.16
N VAL A 219 -4.36 -11.79 -2.44
CA VAL A 219 -5.75 -11.44 -2.19
C VAL A 219 -6.04 -11.63 -0.72
N TYR A 220 -6.37 -10.54 -0.04
CA TYR A 220 -6.83 -10.55 1.34
C TYR A 220 -8.35 -10.45 1.38
N GLU A 221 -8.99 -11.32 2.16
CA GLU A 221 -10.44 -11.33 2.32
C GLU A 221 -10.84 -10.84 3.71
N ILE A 222 -11.58 -9.73 3.76
CA ILE A 222 -12.21 -9.25 4.98
C ILE A 222 -13.53 -10.01 5.13
N PRO A 223 -13.71 -10.79 6.22
CA PRO A 223 -14.95 -11.53 6.45
C PRO A 223 -16.15 -10.59 6.63
N ASP A 224 -17.28 -10.94 6.05
CA ASP A 224 -18.54 -10.19 6.19
C ASP A 224 -18.94 -9.96 7.65
N SER A 225 -18.70 -10.94 8.53
CA SER A 225 -18.93 -10.82 9.97
C SER A 225 -18.05 -9.78 10.68
N ALA A 226 -16.87 -9.46 10.13
CA ALA A 226 -15.98 -8.44 10.67
C ALA A 226 -16.41 -7.03 10.24
N ALA A 227 -16.99 -6.95 9.06
CA ALA A 227 -17.36 -5.70 8.43
C ALA A 227 -18.74 -5.16 8.86
N ALA A 228 -19.49 -5.79 9.73
CA ALA A 228 -20.85 -5.39 10.17
C ALA A 228 -21.81 -5.01 9.00
N HIS A 229 -21.61 -5.61 7.82
CA HIS A 229 -22.09 -5.05 6.56
C HIS A 229 -23.35 -5.67 6.00
N GLY A 230 -23.86 -6.74 6.56
CA GLY A 230 -25.04 -7.41 5.98
C GLY A 230 -24.88 -7.79 4.50
N GLY A 231 -23.64 -7.78 3.98
CA GLY A 231 -23.30 -8.17 2.61
C GLY A 231 -23.35 -9.68 2.42
N GLU A 232 -23.63 -10.13 1.21
CA GLU A 232 -23.71 -11.57 0.89
C GLU A 232 -22.35 -12.22 0.64
N ARG A 233 -21.22 -11.46 0.67
CA ARG A 233 -19.89 -11.96 0.37
C ARG A 233 -18.77 -11.20 1.11
N ASN A 234 -17.65 -11.88 1.34
CA ASN A 234 -16.42 -11.25 1.84
C ASN A 234 -15.93 -10.15 0.87
N LEU A 235 -15.39 -9.08 1.42
CA LEU A 235 -14.75 -8.04 0.66
C LEU A 235 -13.29 -8.46 0.34
N LYS A 236 -12.87 -8.30 -0.92
CA LYS A 236 -11.56 -8.75 -1.41
C LYS A 236 -10.66 -7.58 -1.75
N ILE A 237 -9.46 -7.58 -1.18
CA ILE A 237 -8.41 -6.61 -1.48
C ILE A 237 -7.33 -7.32 -2.28
N GLY A 238 -7.14 -6.91 -3.52
CA GLY A 238 -6.08 -7.38 -4.39
C GLY A 238 -4.79 -6.60 -4.16
N ILE A 239 -3.66 -7.29 -4.09
CA ILE A 239 -2.34 -6.73 -3.83
C ILE A 239 -1.41 -7.07 -4.98
N ILE A 240 -0.78 -6.04 -5.55
CA ILE A 240 0.30 -6.12 -6.53
C ILE A 240 1.57 -5.67 -5.83
N SER A 241 2.68 -6.36 -6.08
CA SER A 241 4.00 -5.97 -5.58
C SER A 241 5.03 -6.11 -6.70
N VAL A 242 5.75 -5.02 -7.00
CA VAL A 242 6.73 -4.98 -8.09
C VAL A 242 8.03 -4.31 -7.65
N ASN A 243 9.14 -4.78 -8.20
CA ASN A 243 10.48 -4.25 -7.97
C ASN A 243 10.98 -3.52 -9.23
N GLU A 244 10.77 -2.20 -9.28
CA GLU A 244 11.22 -1.36 -10.40
C GLU A 244 12.75 -1.22 -10.43
N VAL A 245 13.40 -1.25 -9.27
CA VAL A 245 14.86 -1.13 -9.15
C VAL A 245 15.59 -2.20 -9.98
N GLU A 246 15.05 -3.42 -10.04
CA GLU A 246 15.63 -4.51 -10.85
C GLU A 246 15.03 -4.60 -12.25
N TRP A 247 13.74 -4.33 -12.42
CA TRP A 247 13.02 -4.58 -13.66
C TRP A 247 12.81 -3.35 -14.54
N GLY A 248 13.05 -2.13 -14.00
CA GLY A 248 12.87 -0.88 -14.72
C GLY A 248 11.49 -0.79 -15.39
N ALA A 249 11.44 -0.27 -16.61
CA ALA A 249 10.18 -0.07 -17.34
C ALA A 249 9.35 -1.35 -17.59
N GLN A 250 9.92 -2.55 -17.40
CA GLN A 250 9.19 -3.81 -17.61
C GLN A 250 8.08 -4.01 -16.57
N VAL A 251 8.16 -3.34 -15.41
CA VAL A 251 7.11 -3.39 -14.36
C VAL A 251 5.76 -2.86 -14.87
N GLU A 252 5.72 -1.97 -15.84
CA GLU A 252 4.46 -1.46 -16.40
C GLU A 252 3.59 -2.59 -16.95
N LYS A 253 4.17 -3.46 -17.77
CA LYS A 253 3.44 -4.60 -18.32
C LYS A 253 3.08 -5.63 -17.25
N LEU A 254 3.95 -5.81 -16.27
CA LEU A 254 3.70 -6.70 -15.15
C LEU A 254 2.50 -6.22 -14.31
N ILE A 255 2.46 -4.93 -13.96
CA ILE A 255 1.33 -4.33 -13.23
C ILE A 255 0.02 -4.51 -14.01
N GLN A 256 0.01 -4.21 -15.31
CA GLN A 256 -1.19 -4.38 -16.14
C GLN A 256 -1.71 -5.82 -16.13
N ASN A 257 -0.81 -6.81 -16.30
CA ASN A 257 -1.19 -8.22 -16.26
C ASN A 257 -1.74 -8.62 -14.87
N ASN A 258 -1.12 -8.12 -13.80
CA ASN A 258 -1.56 -8.39 -12.43
C ASN A 258 -2.94 -7.77 -12.15
N ILE A 259 -3.21 -6.56 -12.67
CA ILE A 259 -4.54 -5.93 -12.57
C ILE A 259 -5.60 -6.80 -13.27
N GLU A 260 -5.29 -7.33 -14.47
CA GLU A 260 -6.19 -8.24 -15.18
C GLU A 260 -6.47 -9.50 -14.35
N THR A 261 -5.41 -10.12 -13.80
CA THR A 261 -5.52 -11.29 -12.92
C THR A 261 -6.40 -11.03 -11.68
N LEU A 262 -6.25 -9.87 -11.05
CA LEU A 262 -7.05 -9.50 -9.88
C LEU A 262 -8.52 -9.22 -10.25
N ARG A 263 -8.76 -8.59 -11.41
CA ARG A 263 -10.12 -8.37 -11.92
C ARG A 263 -10.87 -9.68 -12.20
N GLU A 264 -10.16 -10.69 -12.72
CA GLU A 264 -10.73 -12.03 -12.93
C GLU A 264 -11.11 -12.70 -11.59
N GLN A 265 -10.46 -12.34 -10.47
CA GLN A 265 -10.77 -12.80 -9.12
C GLN A 265 -11.87 -11.97 -8.44
N ASN A 266 -12.42 -10.96 -9.13
CA ASN A 266 -13.48 -10.09 -8.62
C ASN A 266 -13.10 -9.39 -7.30
N VAL A 267 -11.89 -8.81 -7.24
CA VAL A 267 -11.47 -8.00 -6.09
C VAL A 267 -12.21 -6.67 -6.07
N ASP A 268 -12.44 -6.12 -4.88
CA ASP A 268 -13.16 -4.86 -4.65
C ASP A 268 -12.23 -3.65 -4.65
N LEU A 269 -10.99 -3.84 -4.20
CA LEU A 269 -9.93 -2.85 -4.19
C LEU A 269 -8.64 -3.46 -4.76
N ILE A 270 -7.81 -2.63 -5.40
CA ILE A 270 -6.48 -3.00 -5.87
C ILE A 270 -5.44 -2.06 -5.26
N LEU A 271 -4.51 -2.62 -4.50
CA LEU A 271 -3.34 -1.93 -3.97
C LEU A 271 -2.11 -2.29 -4.81
N ALA A 272 -1.28 -1.31 -5.16
CA ALA A 272 -0.01 -1.54 -5.84
C ALA A 272 1.15 -1.07 -4.97
N CYS A 273 1.97 -2.01 -4.50
CA CYS A 273 3.21 -1.75 -3.80
C CYS A 273 4.36 -1.70 -4.81
N CYS A 274 5.05 -0.58 -4.86
CA CYS A 274 6.14 -0.32 -5.79
C CYS A 274 7.45 -0.10 -5.02
N HIS A 275 8.42 -0.99 -5.20
CA HIS A 275 9.77 -0.84 -4.69
C HIS A 275 10.61 -0.13 -5.76
N TRP A 276 10.87 1.18 -5.58
CA TRP A 276 11.35 2.10 -6.62
C TRP A 276 12.15 3.27 -6.06
N GLY A 277 12.67 4.11 -6.93
CA GLY A 277 13.34 5.35 -6.54
C GLY A 277 14.83 5.17 -6.27
N ILE A 278 15.38 6.16 -5.60
CA ILE A 278 16.80 6.23 -5.23
C ILE A 278 16.89 6.31 -3.71
N GLU A 279 17.76 5.49 -3.12
CA GLU A 279 18.01 5.52 -1.67
C GLU A 279 18.41 6.93 -1.21
N LYS A 280 17.78 7.38 -0.12
CA LYS A 280 18.00 8.66 0.56
C LYS A 280 17.60 9.90 -0.25
N ASP A 281 16.98 9.73 -1.41
CA ASP A 281 16.36 10.85 -2.11
C ASP A 281 14.98 11.16 -1.50
N THR A 282 14.79 12.39 -1.05
CA THR A 282 13.57 12.85 -0.38
C THR A 282 12.50 13.36 -1.34
N TYR A 283 12.80 13.41 -2.63
CA TYR A 283 11.86 13.80 -3.67
C TYR A 283 11.73 12.68 -4.72
N PRO A 284 10.51 12.28 -5.09
CA PRO A 284 10.34 11.17 -6.03
C PRO A 284 10.84 11.53 -7.43
N GLU A 285 11.57 10.62 -8.04
CA GLU A 285 12.02 10.70 -9.41
C GLU A 285 10.84 10.84 -10.38
N ASN A 286 11.06 11.48 -11.53
CA ASN A 286 9.99 11.67 -12.52
C ASN A 286 9.34 10.35 -12.97
N TYR A 287 10.11 9.27 -13.07
CA TYR A 287 9.55 7.97 -13.45
C TYR A 287 8.63 7.38 -12.38
N GLN A 288 8.91 7.60 -11.08
CA GLN A 288 8.02 7.19 -9.99
C GLN A 288 6.67 7.91 -10.12
N GLN A 289 6.70 9.24 -10.38
CA GLN A 289 5.49 10.04 -10.57
C GLN A 289 4.67 9.55 -11.77
N VAL A 290 5.34 9.30 -12.91
CA VAL A 290 4.68 8.79 -14.12
C VAL A 290 4.08 7.41 -13.89
N LEU A 291 4.83 6.49 -13.27
CA LEU A 291 4.37 5.12 -13.01
C LEU A 291 3.22 5.10 -12.00
N GLY A 292 3.33 5.85 -10.90
CA GLY A 292 2.28 5.94 -9.89
C GLY A 292 0.95 6.43 -10.48
N ARG A 293 0.99 7.51 -11.29
CA ARG A 293 -0.20 8.02 -11.99
C ARG A 293 -0.76 7.00 -13.00
N LYS A 294 0.09 6.29 -13.73
CA LYS A 294 -0.34 5.20 -14.63
C LYS A 294 -1.04 4.07 -13.87
N CYS A 295 -0.54 3.68 -12.69
CA CYS A 295 -1.21 2.68 -11.85
C CYS A 295 -2.65 3.10 -11.55
N ILE A 296 -2.86 4.34 -11.13
CA ILE A 296 -4.20 4.90 -10.90
C ILE A 296 -5.03 4.89 -12.19
N ASP A 297 -4.46 5.29 -13.32
CA ASP A 297 -5.14 5.30 -14.63
C ASP A 297 -5.55 3.89 -15.08
N TRP A 298 -4.82 2.87 -14.70
CA TRP A 298 -5.14 1.46 -14.97
C TRP A 298 -6.16 0.87 -13.98
N GLY A 299 -6.51 1.61 -12.91
CA GLY A 299 -7.55 1.23 -11.96
C GLY A 299 -7.07 0.73 -10.61
N VAL A 300 -5.82 1.02 -10.23
CA VAL A 300 -5.33 0.85 -8.87
C VAL A 300 -6.00 1.87 -7.95
N ASP A 301 -6.35 1.48 -6.73
CA ASP A 301 -7.03 2.32 -5.75
C ASP A 301 -6.08 3.04 -4.82
N LEU A 302 -4.91 2.46 -4.55
CA LEU A 302 -3.87 3.03 -3.70
C LEU A 302 -2.51 2.56 -4.19
N VAL A 303 -1.55 3.49 -4.35
CA VAL A 303 -0.15 3.18 -4.68
C VAL A 303 0.71 3.42 -3.45
N ILE A 304 1.53 2.42 -3.08
CA ILE A 304 2.36 2.41 -1.88
C ILE A 304 3.82 2.22 -2.30
N GLY A 305 4.65 3.22 -2.05
CA GLY A 305 6.05 3.24 -2.43
C GLY A 305 7.01 2.88 -1.30
N HIS A 306 8.09 2.18 -1.68
CA HIS A 306 9.16 1.65 -0.82
C HIS A 306 10.52 1.81 -1.48
N HIS A 307 11.61 1.53 -0.79
CA HIS A 307 13.01 1.55 -1.23
C HIS A 307 13.82 2.81 -0.90
N PRO A 308 13.32 4.06 -1.00
CA PRO A 308 14.19 5.21 -0.71
C PRO A 308 14.73 5.25 0.73
N HIS A 309 14.15 4.48 1.66
CA HIS A 309 14.51 4.42 3.08
C HIS A 309 14.41 5.75 3.82
N VAL A 310 13.79 6.74 3.18
CA VAL A 310 13.41 8.06 3.71
C VAL A 310 12.01 8.41 3.26
N LEU A 311 11.32 9.27 3.99
CA LEU A 311 10.01 9.75 3.59
C LEU A 311 10.09 10.53 2.28
N GLN A 312 9.14 10.27 1.38
CA GLN A 312 8.86 11.11 0.21
C GLN A 312 7.40 11.60 0.27
N GLY A 313 7.05 12.53 -0.61
CA GLY A 313 5.72 13.14 -0.64
C GLY A 313 4.59 12.16 -0.92
N ILE A 314 3.36 12.61 -0.67
CA ILE A 314 2.12 11.94 -1.05
C ILE A 314 1.44 12.80 -2.10
N GLU A 315 0.96 12.17 -3.17
CA GLU A 315 0.18 12.82 -4.22
C GLU A 315 -1.28 12.38 -4.16
N GLU A 316 -2.20 13.34 -4.34
CA GLU A 316 -3.56 13.03 -4.72
C GLU A 316 -3.70 13.13 -6.24
N TYR A 317 -4.02 12.02 -6.89
CA TYR A 317 -4.23 11.98 -8.32
C TYR A 317 -5.58 11.32 -8.66
N LYS A 318 -6.48 12.08 -9.27
CA LYS A 318 -7.84 11.64 -9.64
C LYS A 318 -8.62 11.04 -8.47
N GLY A 319 -8.54 11.68 -7.29
CA GLY A 319 -9.24 11.24 -6.08
C GLY A 319 -8.64 10.02 -5.38
N ARG A 320 -7.40 9.62 -5.71
CA ARG A 320 -6.68 8.49 -5.13
C ARG A 320 -5.29 8.92 -4.72
N TYR A 321 -4.69 8.17 -3.78
CA TYR A 321 -3.39 8.52 -3.24
C TYR A 321 -2.25 7.69 -3.83
N ILE A 322 -1.11 8.36 -4.01
CA ILE A 322 0.18 7.78 -4.35
C ILE A 322 1.14 8.19 -3.24
N ILE A 323 1.56 7.24 -2.42
CA ILE A 323 2.59 7.43 -1.42
C ILE A 323 3.92 7.06 -2.06
N TYR A 324 4.83 8.02 -2.23
CA TYR A 324 6.08 7.75 -2.94
C TYR A 324 7.10 6.99 -2.11
N SER A 325 7.17 7.21 -0.80
CA SER A 325 7.94 6.38 0.13
C SER A 325 7.47 6.55 1.58
N LEU A 326 7.29 5.42 2.26
CA LEU A 326 6.96 5.34 3.69
C LEU A 326 8.21 5.29 4.58
N ALA A 327 9.42 5.30 4.02
CA ALA A 327 10.71 5.11 4.70
C ALA A 327 10.85 3.73 5.37
N ASN A 328 11.88 3.58 6.23
CA ASN A 328 12.04 2.41 7.07
C ASN A 328 10.93 2.34 8.13
N PHE A 329 10.61 1.13 8.60
CA PHE A 329 9.68 0.94 9.72
C PHE A 329 10.33 0.07 10.81
N CYS A 330 10.11 -1.23 10.85
CA CYS A 330 10.87 -2.14 11.72
C CYS A 330 12.08 -2.66 10.93
N PHE A 331 13.18 -1.92 10.94
CA PHE A 331 14.26 -2.11 9.97
C PHE A 331 15.55 -2.67 10.60
N GLY A 332 15.74 -4.00 10.52
CA GLY A 332 16.84 -4.72 11.11
C GLY A 332 18.19 -4.58 10.38
N ALA A 333 18.18 -4.17 9.10
CA ALA A 333 19.40 -4.06 8.29
C ALA A 333 20.33 -2.92 8.71
N ASN A 334 19.87 -1.97 9.52
CA ASN A 334 20.68 -0.84 10.00
C ASN A 334 20.47 -0.61 11.49
N ARG A 335 21.54 -0.80 12.27
CA ARG A 335 21.53 -0.61 13.73
C ARG A 335 21.42 0.84 14.20
N ASN A 336 21.59 1.82 13.33
CA ASN A 336 21.42 3.23 13.65
C ASN A 336 21.23 4.08 12.38
N PRO A 337 20.06 3.98 11.71
CA PRO A 337 19.78 4.81 10.55
C PRO A 337 19.90 6.28 10.89
N ALA A 338 20.49 7.07 9.96
CA ALA A 338 20.68 8.50 10.15
C ALA A 338 19.33 9.24 10.17
N ASP A 339 18.41 8.85 9.32
CA ASP A 339 17.02 9.30 9.33
C ASP A 339 16.16 8.23 10.05
N LYS A 340 15.43 8.67 11.06
CA LYS A 340 14.55 7.80 11.87
C LYS A 340 13.09 8.14 11.68
N ASP A 341 12.77 9.14 10.85
CA ASP A 341 11.41 9.53 10.58
C ASP A 341 10.74 8.50 9.66
N THR A 342 9.56 8.10 10.02
CA THR A 342 8.69 7.21 9.26
C THR A 342 7.23 7.56 9.51
N MET A 343 6.31 6.86 8.89
CA MET A 343 4.88 7.05 9.11
C MET A 343 4.10 5.79 8.84
N ILE A 344 2.91 5.72 9.39
CA ILE A 344 1.83 4.84 8.96
C ILE A 344 0.87 5.71 8.13
N PHE A 345 0.55 5.29 6.92
CA PHE A 345 -0.53 5.87 6.13
C PHE A 345 -1.79 5.05 6.36
N GLN A 346 -2.91 5.71 6.66
CA GLN A 346 -4.21 5.06 6.79
C GLN A 346 -5.20 5.67 5.81
N GLN A 347 -5.92 4.82 5.08
CA GLN A 347 -7.05 5.24 4.25
C GLN A 347 -8.29 4.44 4.61
N THR A 348 -9.39 5.16 4.81
CA THR A 348 -10.71 4.56 5.00
C THR A 348 -11.45 4.59 3.67
N PHE A 349 -11.85 3.44 3.18
CA PHE A 349 -12.67 3.27 1.98
C PHE A 349 -14.12 3.07 2.38
N THR A 350 -15.01 3.78 1.70
CA THR A 350 -16.46 3.68 1.92
C THR A 350 -17.12 2.87 0.82
N PHE A 351 -18.04 2.02 1.21
CA PHE A 351 -18.89 1.24 0.30
C PHE A 351 -20.36 1.56 0.56
N GLU A 352 -21.15 1.66 -0.51
CA GLU A 352 -22.60 1.82 -0.46
C GLU A 352 -23.25 0.77 -1.36
N ASN A 353 -24.13 -0.06 -0.80
CA ASN A 353 -24.79 -1.14 -1.53
C ASN A 353 -23.79 -2.07 -2.25
N GLY A 354 -22.67 -2.39 -1.60
CA GLY A 354 -21.60 -3.24 -2.13
C GLY A 354 -20.74 -2.59 -3.22
N GLN A 355 -20.88 -1.29 -3.49
CA GLN A 355 -20.04 -0.57 -4.43
C GLN A 355 -19.16 0.46 -3.72
N LYS A 356 -17.86 0.49 -4.08
CA LYS A 356 -16.96 1.53 -3.56
C LYS A 356 -17.45 2.91 -4.03
N VAL A 357 -17.56 3.83 -3.09
CA VAL A 357 -17.79 5.26 -3.38
C VAL A 357 -16.48 6.02 -3.35
N GLU A 358 -16.41 7.12 -4.11
CA GLU A 358 -15.25 8.00 -4.08
C GLU A 358 -15.15 8.66 -2.70
N ASP A 359 -14.02 8.43 -2.04
CA ASP A 359 -13.75 8.88 -0.68
C ASP A 359 -12.27 9.27 -0.56
N ARG A 360 -11.98 10.38 0.09
CA ARG A 360 -10.64 10.91 0.30
C ARG A 360 -10.23 10.86 1.78
N ASN A 361 -10.89 10.03 2.56
CA ASN A 361 -10.65 9.91 4.00
C ASN A 361 -9.34 9.18 4.27
N ALA A 362 -8.26 9.94 4.37
CA ALA A 362 -6.93 9.43 4.67
C ALA A 362 -6.19 10.30 5.66
N ARG A 363 -5.23 9.69 6.35
CA ARG A 363 -4.33 10.38 7.29
C ARG A 363 -2.97 9.71 7.34
N ILE A 364 -1.99 10.44 7.83
CA ILE A 364 -0.72 9.86 8.28
C ILE A 364 -0.63 9.86 9.80
N ILE A 365 0.01 8.85 10.34
CA ILE A 365 0.44 8.79 11.74
C ILE A 365 1.95 8.88 11.73
N PRO A 366 2.53 10.06 12.05
CA PRO A 366 3.97 10.21 12.16
C PRO A 366 4.56 9.22 13.16
N CYS A 367 5.63 8.54 12.78
CA CYS A 367 6.31 7.55 13.60
C CYS A 367 7.83 7.72 13.55
N MET A 368 8.51 7.10 14.48
CA MET A 368 9.95 6.90 14.50
C MET A 368 10.24 5.41 14.32
N VAL A 369 11.29 5.04 13.61
CA VAL A 369 11.72 3.62 13.43
C VAL A 369 12.17 2.95 14.74
N SER A 370 12.34 3.73 15.79
CA SER A 370 12.91 3.30 17.07
C SER A 370 12.24 4.05 18.21
N SER A 371 12.04 3.38 19.34
CA SER A 371 11.52 4.01 20.56
C SER A 371 12.57 4.87 21.30
N VAL A 372 13.85 4.77 20.90
CA VAL A 372 14.95 5.54 21.47
C VAL A 372 15.73 6.29 20.39
N SER A 373 16.24 7.47 20.72
CA SER A 373 16.95 8.34 19.77
C SER A 373 18.40 7.92 19.47
N THR A 374 19.04 7.20 20.39
CA THR A 374 20.50 6.95 20.38
C THR A 374 20.92 5.75 19.53
N ARG A 375 20.00 4.88 19.19
CA ARG A 375 20.24 3.65 18.41
C ARG A 375 18.95 3.25 17.68
N ASN A 376 18.98 2.18 16.93
CA ASN A 376 17.80 1.46 16.51
C ASN A 376 17.53 0.33 17.51
N ASP A 377 16.35 0.30 18.09
CA ASP A 377 15.86 -0.80 18.93
C ASP A 377 14.79 -1.62 18.20
N PHE A 378 14.60 -1.35 16.90
CA PHE A 378 13.70 -2.07 16.00
C PHE A 378 12.22 -2.02 16.45
N LYS A 379 11.84 -0.99 17.18
CA LYS A 379 10.51 -0.79 17.75
C LYS A 379 9.87 0.49 17.20
N PRO A 380 9.21 0.42 16.04
CA PRO A 380 8.50 1.57 15.51
C PRO A 380 7.53 2.16 16.53
N THR A 381 7.57 3.48 16.67
CA THR A 381 6.84 4.16 17.74
C THR A 381 6.17 5.42 17.20
N PRO A 382 4.87 5.64 17.47
CA PRO A 382 4.21 6.90 17.11
C PRO A 382 4.95 8.11 17.69
N ALA A 383 5.25 9.07 16.82
CA ALA A 383 5.98 10.27 17.20
C ALA A 383 5.08 11.21 18.00
N ALA A 384 5.66 11.88 18.99
CA ALA A 384 4.98 12.85 19.83
C ALA A 384 5.76 14.17 19.93
N GLY A 385 5.10 15.22 20.40
CA GLY A 385 5.73 16.52 20.65
C GLY A 385 6.44 17.10 19.42
N GLU A 386 7.73 17.43 19.57
CA GLU A 386 8.50 18.07 18.49
C GLU A 386 8.82 17.10 17.33
N ASP A 387 8.96 15.80 17.59
CA ASP A 387 9.18 14.81 16.53
C ASP A 387 7.95 14.70 15.63
N LYS A 388 6.74 14.65 16.19
CA LYS A 388 5.49 14.67 15.43
C LYS A 388 5.39 15.92 14.55
N LYS A 389 5.66 17.10 15.13
CA LYS A 389 5.61 18.37 14.38
C LYS A 389 6.62 18.39 13.24
N ARG A 390 7.84 17.94 13.48
CA ARG A 390 8.91 17.87 12.47
C ARG A 390 8.50 16.99 11.30
N ILE A 391 7.98 15.79 11.57
CA ILE A 391 7.56 14.86 10.53
C ILE A 391 6.38 15.43 9.73
N LEU A 392 5.37 16.00 10.38
CA LEU A 392 4.24 16.64 9.69
C LEU A 392 4.71 17.81 8.82
N GLN A 393 5.66 18.63 9.33
CA GLN A 393 6.23 19.73 8.55
C GLN A 393 6.99 19.21 7.31
N ARG A 394 7.79 18.15 7.45
CA ARG A 394 8.47 17.48 6.32
C ARG A 394 7.46 16.97 5.30
N MET A 395 6.42 16.28 5.75
CA MET A 395 5.41 15.73 4.85
C MET A 395 4.64 16.82 4.11
N ASN A 396 4.32 17.95 4.78
CA ASN A 396 3.73 19.12 4.13
C ASN A 396 4.69 19.76 3.09
N GLU A 397 5.99 19.78 3.38
CA GLU A 397 6.98 20.27 2.43
C GLU A 397 7.10 19.34 1.21
N TYR A 398 7.23 18.03 1.44
CA TYR A 398 7.43 17.04 0.38
C TYR A 398 6.19 16.81 -0.47
N SER A 399 4.99 17.04 0.07
CA SER A 399 3.71 16.83 -0.63
C SER A 399 3.16 18.12 -1.28
N ARG A 400 3.79 19.27 -1.06
CA ARG A 400 3.29 20.58 -1.54
C ARG A 400 3.01 20.61 -3.04
N ASP A 401 3.96 20.11 -3.83
CA ASP A 401 3.86 20.11 -5.30
C ASP A 401 2.86 19.08 -5.82
N PHE A 402 2.36 18.21 -4.94
CA PHE A 402 1.39 17.15 -5.20
C PHE A 402 -0.03 17.46 -4.70
N GLY A 403 -0.23 18.69 -4.18
CA GLY A 403 -1.56 19.17 -3.77
C GLY A 403 -2.09 18.55 -2.47
N VAL A 404 -1.23 17.94 -1.66
CA VAL A 404 -1.60 17.34 -0.37
C VAL A 404 -1.03 18.17 0.77
N GLU A 405 -1.87 18.46 1.75
CA GLU A 405 -1.53 19.14 3.00
C GLU A 405 -2.11 18.37 4.19
N PHE A 406 -1.39 18.35 5.30
CA PHE A 406 -1.78 17.64 6.53
C PHE A 406 -2.06 18.62 7.65
N ASP A 407 -3.11 18.37 8.42
CA ASP A 407 -3.39 19.08 9.66
C ASP A 407 -2.45 18.62 10.80
N GLU A 408 -2.60 19.23 11.97
CA GLU A 408 -1.80 18.93 13.17
C GLU A 408 -2.00 17.49 13.70
N ASN A 409 -3.04 16.79 13.27
CA ASN A 409 -3.33 15.41 13.64
C ASN A 409 -2.90 14.42 12.57
N GLY A 410 -2.45 14.91 11.41
CA GLY A 410 -2.03 14.12 10.26
C GLY A 410 -3.18 13.81 9.28
N GLY A 411 -4.36 14.39 9.48
CA GLY A 411 -5.47 14.31 8.54
C GLY A 411 -5.15 15.05 7.24
N ILE A 412 -5.48 14.46 6.10
CA ILE A 412 -5.32 15.12 4.80
C ILE A 412 -6.41 16.17 4.65
N LEU A 413 -5.98 17.43 4.39
CA LEU A 413 -6.87 18.54 4.09
C LEU A 413 -7.28 18.43 2.62
N VAL A 414 -8.58 18.24 2.38
CA VAL A 414 -9.15 18.23 1.04
C VAL A 414 -9.48 19.67 0.64
N ASN A 415 -8.80 20.21 -0.36
CA ASN A 415 -9.05 21.55 -0.91
C ASN A 415 -10.16 21.53 -1.96
#